data_2281f9af8ec8e543162af99becf57e92
#
_entry.id   2281f9af8ec8e543162af99becf57e92
#
_cell.length_a   1.000
_cell.length_b   1.000
_cell.length_c   1.000
_cell.angle_alpha   90.00
_cell.angle_beta   90.00
_cell.angle_gamma   90.00
#
_symmetry.space_group_name_H-M   'P 1'
#
loop_
_entity.id
_entity.type
_entity.pdbx_description
1 polymer ?
#
loop_
_entity_poly.entity_id
_entity_poly.type
_entity_poly.pdbx_seq_one_letter_code
_entity_poly.pdbx_strand_id
1 'polypeptide(L)'
;MIESLTLNSLSSHVKKIFKYTFILIFGLNLNLFSGPFTDDFAKCLVTKTTSQEKTDLVKWIYVTISFHPQLSQMSNLTAEDVEMANISVADYITNVFAYKCNEELNQAIKYEGEESVFYAFELLGELAMGELMQDEGVTAASELFIQYVDLSILANLFTDF
;
A
#
# COMPACT_ATOMS: atom_id res chain seq x y z
N MET A 1 -43.27 26.23 -27.26
CA MET A 1 -42.36 25.45 -28.14
C MET A 1 -40.90 25.99 -28.16
N ILE A 2 -40.56 26.95 -27.36
CA ILE A 2 -39.18 27.53 -27.28
C ILE A 2 -38.41 27.03 -26.05
N GLU A 3 -39.10 26.55 -24.99
CA GLU A 3 -38.43 26.10 -23.74
C GLU A 3 -37.78 24.72 -23.86
N SER A 4 -38.26 23.83 -24.76
CA SER A 4 -37.70 22.49 -24.91
C SER A 4 -36.35 22.44 -25.63
N LEU A 5 -36.06 23.47 -26.46
CA LEU A 5 -34.81 23.56 -27.22
C LEU A 5 -33.63 24.07 -26.37
N THR A 6 -33.90 24.92 -25.36
CA THR A 6 -32.87 25.47 -24.47
C THR A 6 -32.40 24.45 -23.45
N LEU A 7 -33.29 23.63 -22.94
CA LEU A 7 -32.95 22.55 -21.97
C LEU A 7 -32.12 21.43 -22.61
N ASN A 8 -32.39 21.06 -23.86
CA ASN A 8 -31.61 20.05 -24.57
C ASN A 8 -30.20 20.57 -24.96
N SER A 9 -30.08 21.86 -25.33
CA SER A 9 -28.80 22.48 -25.61
C SER A 9 -27.94 22.59 -24.36
N LEU A 10 -28.51 23.01 -23.23
CA LEU A 10 -27.84 23.10 -21.93
C LEU A 10 -27.37 21.73 -21.45
N SER A 11 -28.20 20.69 -21.60
CA SER A 11 -27.87 19.29 -21.30
C SER A 11 -26.69 18.80 -22.15
N SER A 12 -26.60 19.17 -23.41
CA SER A 12 -25.50 18.80 -24.31
C SER A 12 -24.17 19.45 -23.89
N HIS A 13 -24.17 20.73 -23.52
CA HIS A 13 -23.02 21.44 -23.06
C HIS A 13 -22.53 20.94 -21.69
N VAL A 14 -23.44 20.68 -20.76
CA VAL A 14 -23.12 20.12 -19.45
C VAL A 14 -22.52 18.70 -19.59
N LYS A 15 -23.06 17.85 -20.45
CA LYS A 15 -22.52 16.51 -20.75
C LYS A 15 -21.12 16.60 -21.38
N LYS A 16 -20.89 17.56 -22.27
CA LYS A 16 -19.55 17.80 -22.86
C LYS A 16 -18.56 18.27 -21.80
N ILE A 17 -18.92 19.27 -20.99
CA ILE A 17 -18.08 19.75 -19.89
C ILE A 17 -17.76 18.61 -18.93
N PHE A 18 -18.75 17.84 -18.52
CA PHE A 18 -18.53 16.69 -17.62
C PHE A 18 -17.61 15.62 -18.23
N LYS A 19 -17.77 15.33 -19.53
CA LYS A 19 -16.91 14.39 -20.26
C LYS A 19 -15.46 14.91 -20.36
N TYR A 20 -15.25 16.18 -20.64
CA TYR A 20 -13.92 16.76 -20.76
C TYR A 20 -13.27 16.96 -19.38
N THR A 21 -14.04 17.33 -18.34
CA THR A 21 -13.55 17.41 -16.96
C THR A 21 -13.17 16.02 -16.42
N PHE A 22 -13.97 14.99 -16.74
CA PHE A 22 -13.65 13.62 -16.38
C PHE A 22 -12.40 13.10 -17.10
N ILE A 23 -12.24 13.39 -18.39
CA ILE A 23 -11.02 13.04 -19.15
C ILE A 23 -9.82 13.83 -18.63
N LEU A 24 -10.00 15.08 -18.19
CA LEU A 24 -8.92 15.91 -17.65
C LEU A 24 -8.51 15.45 -16.24
N ILE A 25 -9.45 14.98 -15.42
CA ILE A 25 -9.17 14.45 -14.08
C ILE A 25 -8.60 13.01 -14.16
N PHE A 26 -9.07 12.19 -15.10
CA PHE A 26 -8.56 10.83 -15.31
C PHE A 26 -7.41 10.75 -16.33
N GLY A 27 -7.27 11.72 -17.21
CA GLY A 27 -6.16 11.82 -18.17
C GLY A 27 -4.91 12.51 -17.60
N LEU A 28 -5.04 13.26 -16.54
CA LEU A 28 -3.97 13.61 -15.63
C LEU A 28 -3.84 12.49 -14.57
N ASN A 29 -3.63 11.27 -15.05
CA ASN A 29 -2.75 10.39 -14.34
C ASN A 29 -1.40 11.11 -14.39
N LEU A 30 -1.18 12.04 -13.47
CA LEU A 30 0.13 12.26 -12.92
C LEU A 30 0.51 10.89 -12.44
N ASN A 31 1.18 10.15 -13.33
CA ASN A 31 2.00 9.07 -12.92
C ASN A 31 2.94 9.69 -11.88
N LEU A 32 2.57 9.61 -10.63
CA LEU A 32 3.50 9.58 -9.53
C LEU A 32 4.25 8.25 -9.72
N PHE A 33 4.86 8.10 -10.90
CA PHE A 33 5.84 7.08 -11.13
C PHE A 33 7.01 7.50 -10.25
N SER A 34 7.35 6.68 -9.32
CA SER A 34 8.71 6.64 -8.86
C SER A 34 9.57 6.69 -10.12
N GLY A 35 10.57 7.52 -10.14
CA GLY A 35 11.45 7.59 -11.31
C GLY A 35 12.31 6.33 -11.41
N PRO A 36 13.09 6.20 -12.48
CA PRO A 36 13.87 4.99 -12.73
C PRO A 36 14.87 4.65 -11.61
N PHE A 37 15.38 5.63 -10.90
CA PHE A 37 16.31 5.40 -9.79
C PHE A 37 15.58 4.90 -8.53
N THR A 38 14.36 5.36 -8.28
CA THR A 38 13.50 4.83 -7.23
C THR A 38 13.10 3.39 -7.54
N ASP A 39 12.77 3.10 -8.79
CA ASP A 39 12.44 1.74 -9.23
C ASP A 39 13.64 0.78 -9.06
N ASP A 40 14.84 1.22 -9.39
CA ASP A 40 16.07 0.44 -9.21
C ASP A 40 16.35 0.22 -7.72
N PHE A 41 16.15 1.24 -6.87
CA PHE A 41 16.29 1.08 -5.43
C PHE A 41 15.22 0.13 -4.86
N ALA A 42 13.96 0.27 -5.25
CA ALA A 42 12.89 -0.64 -4.85
C ALA A 42 13.19 -2.09 -5.27
N LYS A 43 13.66 -2.30 -6.50
CA LYS A 43 14.08 -3.61 -6.99
C LYS A 43 15.24 -4.19 -6.19
N CYS A 44 16.21 -3.36 -5.80
CA CYS A 44 17.31 -3.78 -4.93
C CYS A 44 16.74 -4.23 -3.58
N LEU A 45 15.89 -3.43 -2.92
CA LEU A 45 15.24 -3.79 -1.66
C LEU A 45 14.55 -5.15 -1.76
N VAL A 46 13.69 -5.32 -2.76
CA VAL A 46 12.93 -6.57 -2.97
C VAL A 46 13.84 -7.78 -3.15
N THR A 47 14.90 -7.64 -3.94
CA THR A 47 15.79 -8.77 -4.29
C THR A 47 16.82 -9.07 -3.21
N LYS A 48 17.23 -8.08 -2.42
CA LYS A 48 18.26 -8.24 -1.39
C LYS A 48 17.72 -8.47 0.01
N THR A 49 16.41 -8.27 0.21
CA THR A 49 15.74 -8.58 1.49
C THR A 49 15.39 -10.06 1.54
N THR A 50 15.90 -10.74 2.54
CA THR A 50 15.63 -12.15 2.78
C THR A 50 14.22 -12.37 3.34
N SER A 51 13.69 -13.59 3.26
CA SER A 51 12.39 -13.94 3.86
C SER A 51 12.38 -13.70 5.37
N GLN A 52 13.50 -13.92 6.06
CA GLN A 52 13.60 -13.62 7.49
C GLN A 52 13.50 -12.12 7.77
N GLU A 53 14.20 -11.28 7.01
CA GLU A 53 14.15 -9.82 7.15
C GLU A 53 12.74 -9.27 6.86
N LYS A 54 12.01 -9.85 5.89
CA LYS A 54 10.60 -9.52 5.65
C LYS A 54 9.70 -9.91 6.83
N THR A 55 9.93 -11.10 7.39
CA THR A 55 9.22 -11.55 8.59
C THR A 55 9.49 -10.62 9.78
N ASP A 56 10.73 -10.17 9.96
CA ASP A 56 11.10 -9.26 11.04
C ASP A 56 10.48 -7.86 10.84
N LEU A 57 10.37 -7.40 9.60
CA LEU A 57 9.64 -6.18 9.25
C LEU A 57 8.14 -6.29 9.61
N VAL A 58 7.50 -7.42 9.27
CA VAL A 58 6.09 -7.68 9.63
C VAL A 58 5.90 -7.72 11.15
N LYS A 59 6.80 -8.37 11.89
CA LYS A 59 6.77 -8.38 13.36
C LYS A 59 6.88 -6.97 13.93
N TRP A 60 7.79 -6.15 13.41
CA TRP A 60 7.96 -4.78 13.84
C TRP A 60 6.71 -3.93 13.55
N ILE A 61 6.07 -4.10 12.39
CA ILE A 61 4.79 -3.45 12.08
C ILE A 61 3.73 -3.87 13.11
N TYR A 62 3.60 -5.17 13.40
CA TYR A 62 2.67 -5.66 14.41
C TYR A 62 2.94 -5.05 15.79
N VAL A 63 4.20 -5.04 16.24
CA VAL A 63 4.60 -4.41 17.49
C VAL A 63 4.19 -2.92 17.49
N THR A 64 4.50 -2.20 16.42
CA THR A 64 4.21 -0.76 16.33
C THR A 64 2.72 -0.47 16.40
N ILE A 65 1.89 -1.19 15.64
CA ILE A 65 0.42 -0.97 15.66
C ILE A 65 -0.20 -1.41 16.98
N SER A 66 0.40 -2.34 17.71
CA SER A 66 -0.10 -2.80 19.00
C SER A 66 -0.08 -1.72 20.10
N PHE A 67 0.70 -0.64 19.92
CA PHE A 67 0.68 0.52 20.81
C PHE A 67 -0.56 1.41 20.62
N HIS A 68 -1.35 1.18 19.58
CA HIS A 68 -2.62 1.91 19.44
C HIS A 68 -3.55 1.60 20.62
N PRO A 69 -4.19 2.61 21.25
CA PRO A 69 -4.96 2.42 22.50
C PRO A 69 -6.04 1.34 22.41
N GLN A 70 -6.65 1.13 21.24
CA GLN A 70 -7.68 0.10 21.04
C GLN A 70 -7.09 -1.30 20.81
N LEU A 71 -5.84 -1.41 20.40
CA LEU A 71 -5.18 -2.67 20.08
C LEU A 71 -4.29 -3.19 21.22
N SER A 72 -3.80 -2.27 22.07
CA SER A 72 -2.89 -2.61 23.18
C SER A 72 -3.46 -3.63 24.14
N GLN A 73 -4.78 -3.64 24.35
CA GLN A 73 -5.45 -4.61 25.23
C GLN A 73 -5.59 -6.01 24.58
N MET A 74 -5.39 -6.12 23.26
CA MET A 74 -5.49 -7.38 22.52
C MET A 74 -4.13 -8.04 22.32
N SER A 75 -3.05 -7.36 22.70
CA SER A 75 -1.68 -7.82 22.52
C SER A 75 -1.06 -8.19 23.87
N ASN A 76 -0.28 -9.29 23.89
CA ASN A 76 0.46 -9.75 25.08
C ASN A 76 1.97 -9.57 24.88
N LEU A 77 2.37 -8.49 24.18
CA LEU A 77 3.78 -8.22 23.92
C LEU A 77 4.53 -7.88 25.21
N THR A 78 5.70 -8.48 25.37
CA THR A 78 6.64 -8.15 26.44
C THR A 78 7.56 -6.99 26.03
N ALA A 79 8.23 -6.37 26.97
CA ALA A 79 9.26 -5.37 26.67
C ALA A 79 10.40 -5.94 25.81
N GLU A 80 10.73 -7.21 26.01
CA GLU A 80 11.73 -7.94 25.23
C GLU A 80 11.29 -8.10 23.76
N ASP A 81 10.02 -8.47 23.52
CA ASP A 81 9.47 -8.57 22.15
C ASP A 81 9.57 -7.23 21.41
N VAL A 82 9.25 -6.14 22.11
CA VAL A 82 9.34 -4.78 21.56
C VAL A 82 10.79 -4.40 21.24
N GLU A 83 11.72 -4.68 22.16
CA GLU A 83 13.14 -4.39 21.98
C GLU A 83 13.72 -5.19 20.81
N MET A 84 13.47 -6.49 20.76
CA MET A 84 13.97 -7.36 19.71
C MET A 84 13.44 -6.99 18.33
N ALA A 85 12.16 -6.63 18.21
CA ALA A 85 11.60 -6.17 16.94
C ALA A 85 12.25 -4.86 16.46
N ASN A 86 12.50 -3.90 17.36
CA ASN A 86 13.17 -2.66 17.02
C ASN A 86 14.64 -2.88 16.62
N ILE A 87 15.37 -3.75 17.32
CA ILE A 87 16.76 -4.09 16.98
C ILE A 87 16.80 -4.73 15.58
N SER A 88 15.95 -5.73 15.32
CA SER A 88 15.96 -6.45 14.06
C SER A 88 15.68 -5.53 12.87
N VAL A 89 14.71 -4.62 12.99
CA VAL A 89 14.40 -3.68 11.90
C VAL A 89 15.49 -2.61 11.73
N ALA A 90 16.10 -2.14 12.83
CA ALA A 90 17.20 -1.19 12.77
C ALA A 90 18.43 -1.78 12.09
N ASP A 91 18.78 -3.02 12.41
CA ASP A 91 19.87 -3.76 11.77
C ASP A 91 19.58 -4.00 10.28
N TYR A 92 18.33 -4.37 9.94
CA TYR A 92 17.92 -4.52 8.55
C TYR A 92 18.07 -3.21 7.77
N ILE A 93 17.52 -2.10 8.27
CA ILE A 93 17.59 -0.78 7.62
C ILE A 93 19.05 -0.35 7.43
N THR A 94 19.86 -0.50 8.49
CA THR A 94 21.28 -0.16 8.43
C THR A 94 22.00 -0.99 7.39
N ASN A 95 21.77 -2.29 7.36
CA ASN A 95 22.42 -3.21 6.43
C ASN A 95 22.02 -2.93 4.98
N VAL A 96 20.73 -2.71 4.73
CA VAL A 96 20.24 -2.47 3.37
C VAL A 96 20.69 -1.14 2.83
N PHE A 97 20.65 -0.08 3.62
CA PHE A 97 21.04 1.28 3.20
C PHE A 97 22.55 1.45 3.07
N ALA A 98 23.31 0.94 4.04
CA ALA A 98 24.75 1.16 4.07
C ALA A 98 25.54 0.19 3.19
N TYR A 99 24.99 -1.02 2.94
CA TYR A 99 25.78 -2.08 2.30
C TYR A 99 25.11 -2.71 1.08
N LYS A 100 23.83 -3.16 1.19
CA LYS A 100 23.22 -3.96 0.14
C LYS A 100 22.74 -3.13 -1.06
N CYS A 101 22.16 -1.95 -0.82
CA CYS A 101 21.52 -1.09 -1.82
C CYS A 101 22.00 0.37 -1.73
N ASN A 102 23.22 0.58 -1.26
CA ASN A 102 23.77 1.93 -1.03
C ASN A 102 23.84 2.76 -2.31
N GLU A 103 24.26 2.14 -3.42
CA GLU A 103 24.41 2.84 -4.69
C GLU A 103 23.06 3.29 -5.23
N GLU A 104 22.08 2.39 -5.30
CA GLU A 104 20.73 2.65 -5.78
C GLU A 104 20.03 3.69 -4.89
N LEU A 105 20.18 3.59 -3.56
CA LEU A 105 19.67 4.57 -2.61
C LEU A 105 20.24 5.97 -2.88
N ASN A 106 21.55 6.09 -3.03
CA ASN A 106 22.21 7.37 -3.29
C ASN A 106 21.78 7.99 -4.62
N GLN A 107 21.56 7.17 -5.65
CA GLN A 107 21.08 7.63 -6.95
C GLN A 107 19.61 8.09 -6.85
N ALA A 108 18.77 7.32 -6.20
CA ALA A 108 17.37 7.66 -5.99
C ALA A 108 17.23 9.01 -5.24
N ILE A 109 17.91 9.17 -4.11
CA ILE A 109 17.88 10.42 -3.35
C ILE A 109 18.43 11.59 -4.17
N LYS A 110 19.56 11.40 -4.88
CA LYS A 110 20.23 12.45 -5.64
C LYS A 110 19.40 12.98 -6.79
N TYR A 111 18.72 12.11 -7.53
CA TYR A 111 18.03 12.47 -8.76
C TYR A 111 16.51 12.62 -8.61
N GLU A 112 15.91 11.99 -7.61
CA GLU A 112 14.46 11.92 -7.43
C GLU A 112 13.99 12.38 -6.04
N GLY A 113 14.96 12.63 -5.12
CA GLY A 113 14.67 13.19 -3.80
C GLY A 113 14.44 12.13 -2.73
N GLU A 114 14.30 12.61 -1.48
CA GLU A 114 14.16 11.74 -0.30
C GLU A 114 12.86 10.93 -0.29
N GLU A 115 11.83 11.38 -1.00
CA GLU A 115 10.55 10.67 -1.10
C GLU A 115 10.69 9.31 -1.79
N SER A 116 11.72 9.13 -2.63
CA SER A 116 12.05 7.85 -3.27
C SER A 116 12.22 6.70 -2.26
N VAL A 117 12.71 7.02 -1.06
CA VAL A 117 12.88 6.05 0.03
C VAL A 117 11.54 5.50 0.49
N PHE A 118 10.53 6.36 0.66
CA PHE A 118 9.20 5.97 1.10
C PHE A 118 8.51 5.06 0.07
N TYR A 119 8.56 5.41 -1.21
CA TYR A 119 8.00 4.60 -2.29
C TYR A 119 8.64 3.21 -2.37
N ALA A 120 9.97 3.14 -2.24
CA ALA A 120 10.66 1.86 -2.27
C ALA A 120 10.28 0.96 -1.08
N PHE A 121 10.10 1.55 0.12
CA PHE A 121 9.61 0.83 1.29
C PHE A 121 8.15 0.44 1.20
N GLU A 122 7.30 1.27 0.59
CA GLU A 122 5.90 0.93 0.33
C GLU A 122 5.80 -0.36 -0.50
N LEU A 123 6.53 -0.44 -1.61
CA LEU A 123 6.58 -1.65 -2.44
C LEU A 123 7.10 -2.87 -1.66
N LEU A 124 8.15 -2.70 -0.86
CA LEU A 124 8.65 -3.77 0.00
C LEU A 124 7.60 -4.24 1.00
N GLY A 125 6.85 -3.30 1.60
CA GLY A 125 5.75 -3.59 2.52
C GLY A 125 4.62 -4.37 1.85
N GLU A 126 4.22 -3.98 0.64
CA GLU A 126 3.23 -4.71 -0.16
C GLU A 126 3.65 -6.16 -0.43
N LEU A 127 4.91 -6.36 -0.81
CA LEU A 127 5.43 -7.70 -1.07
C LEU A 127 5.53 -8.54 0.20
N ALA A 128 5.99 -7.96 1.31
CA ALA A 128 6.06 -8.65 2.59
C ALA A 128 4.66 -9.05 3.09
N MET A 129 3.69 -8.17 2.93
CA MET A 129 2.29 -8.46 3.25
C MET A 129 1.71 -9.53 2.32
N GLY A 130 2.03 -9.49 1.02
CA GLY A 130 1.63 -10.51 0.06
C GLY A 130 2.17 -11.90 0.40
N GLU A 131 3.42 -12.00 0.87
CA GLU A 131 3.99 -13.26 1.36
C GLU A 131 3.31 -13.73 2.66
N LEU A 132 3.02 -12.81 3.59
CA LEU A 132 2.31 -13.12 4.83
C LEU A 132 0.92 -13.70 4.55
N MET A 133 0.20 -13.15 3.58
CA MET A 133 -1.13 -13.63 3.18
C MET A 133 -1.11 -15.00 2.49
N GLN A 134 0.06 -15.56 2.15
CA GLN A 134 0.19 -16.93 1.65
C GLN A 134 0.33 -17.96 2.77
N ASP A 135 0.54 -17.54 4.02
CA ASP A 135 0.52 -18.44 5.17
C ASP A 135 -0.89 -19.00 5.38
N GLU A 136 -1.00 -20.32 5.54
CA GLU A 136 -2.29 -21.02 5.66
C GLU A 136 -3.09 -20.54 6.88
N GLY A 137 -2.41 -20.26 8.00
CA GLY A 137 -3.06 -19.77 9.22
C GLY A 137 -3.60 -18.35 9.05
N VAL A 138 -2.83 -17.46 8.40
CA VAL A 138 -3.23 -16.09 8.11
C VAL A 138 -4.39 -16.06 7.11
N THR A 139 -4.32 -16.86 6.05
CA THR A 139 -5.41 -16.99 5.08
C THR A 139 -6.69 -17.48 5.75
N ALA A 140 -6.62 -18.57 6.50
CA ALA A 140 -7.77 -19.10 7.22
C ALA A 140 -8.37 -18.09 8.21
N ALA A 141 -7.53 -17.37 8.95
CA ALA A 141 -7.99 -16.33 9.87
C ALA A 141 -8.65 -15.15 9.14
N SER A 142 -8.09 -14.75 7.99
CA SER A 142 -8.65 -13.65 7.19
C SER A 142 -10.00 -13.97 6.56
N GLU A 143 -10.32 -15.26 6.36
CA GLU A 143 -11.60 -15.70 5.80
C GLU A 143 -12.70 -15.85 6.86
N LEU A 144 -12.37 -15.90 8.14
CA LEU A 144 -13.35 -16.10 9.21
C LEU A 144 -14.49 -15.06 9.22
N PHE A 145 -14.23 -13.84 8.79
CA PHE A 145 -15.26 -12.80 8.76
C PHE A 145 -16.41 -13.12 7.80
N ILE A 146 -16.18 -13.96 6.77
CA ILE A 146 -17.17 -14.29 5.75
C ILE A 146 -18.42 -14.94 6.37
N GLN A 147 -18.26 -15.72 7.45
CA GLN A 147 -19.37 -16.33 8.16
C GLN A 147 -20.33 -15.32 8.83
N TYR A 148 -19.87 -14.08 8.99
CA TYR A 148 -20.68 -12.99 9.59
C TYR A 148 -21.22 -12.03 8.54
N VAL A 149 -20.89 -12.22 7.26
CA VAL A 149 -21.39 -11.40 6.15
C VAL A 149 -22.79 -11.85 5.77
N ASP A 150 -23.75 -10.92 5.70
CA ASP A 150 -25.08 -11.21 5.18
C ASP A 150 -25.05 -11.35 3.65
N LEU A 151 -24.80 -12.57 3.21
CA LEU A 151 -24.72 -12.91 1.79
C LEU A 151 -26.06 -12.71 1.06
N SER A 152 -27.20 -12.70 1.77
CA SER A 152 -28.50 -12.47 1.14
C SER A 152 -28.66 -11.03 0.65
N ILE A 153 -28.11 -10.07 1.40
CA ILE A 153 -28.08 -8.66 0.99
C ILE A 153 -27.14 -8.50 -0.20
N LEU A 154 -25.96 -9.11 -0.17
CA LEU A 154 -24.99 -9.03 -1.27
C LEU A 154 -25.48 -9.69 -2.54
N ALA A 155 -26.15 -10.85 -2.45
CA ALA A 155 -26.71 -11.54 -3.61
C ALA A 155 -27.69 -10.66 -4.40
N ASN A 156 -28.48 -9.83 -3.72
CA ASN A 156 -29.42 -8.92 -4.36
C ASN A 156 -28.72 -7.82 -5.17
N LEU A 157 -27.48 -7.45 -4.82
CA LEU A 157 -26.72 -6.44 -5.56
C LEU A 157 -26.21 -6.95 -6.93
N PHE A 158 -26.12 -8.28 -7.10
CA PHE A 158 -25.61 -8.91 -8.33
C PHE A 158 -26.74 -9.46 -9.23
N THR A 159 -28.00 -9.40 -8.79
CA THR A 159 -29.15 -9.85 -9.61
C THR A 159 -29.70 -8.78 -10.54
N ASP A 160 -29.27 -7.53 -10.40
CA ASP A 160 -29.72 -6.38 -11.19
C ASP A 160 -28.77 -6.08 -12.39
N PHE A 161 -27.87 -6.98 -12.73
CA PHE A 161 -27.02 -6.97 -13.91
C PHE A 161 -27.35 -8.18 -14.79
#